data_e49ea06335c006be4740732251a32c5f
#
_entry.id   e49ea06335c006be4740732251a32c5f
#
_cell.length_a   1.000
_cell.length_b   1.000
_cell.length_c   1.000
_cell.angle_alpha   90.00
_cell.angle_beta   90.00
_cell.angle_gamma   90.00
#
_symmetry.space_group_name_H-M   'P 1'
#
loop_
_entity.id
_entity.type
_entity.pdbx_description
1 polymer ?
#
loop_
_entity_poly.entity_id
_entity_poly.type
_entity_poly.pdbx_seq_one_letter_code
_entity_poly.pdbx_strand_id
1 'polypeptide(L)'
;MFNFNEDAVRKEHENGLSIIGQTQEVVDQICKNGYKNIFYIGIGGTILYAGQMNHIVKEAGSTIPLILENAADFKWVGNPHFGKDSIVAIASISGDTKEIVEAVDKVHELGAKVIGYVEK
;
A
#
# COMPACT_ATOMS: atom_id res chain seq x y z
N MET A 1 5.85 -30.49 -12.64
CA MET A 1 4.62 -30.16 -13.38
C MET A 1 3.83 -29.13 -12.58
N PHE A 2 3.50 -28.01 -13.18
CA PHE A 2 2.69 -26.99 -12.50
C PHE A 2 1.23 -27.44 -12.52
N ASN A 3 0.61 -27.57 -11.34
CA ASN A 3 -0.84 -27.74 -11.21
C ASN A 3 -1.51 -26.37 -11.29
N PHE A 4 -1.95 -26.01 -12.50
CA PHE A 4 -2.75 -24.81 -12.69
C PHE A 4 -4.20 -25.11 -12.35
N ASN A 5 -4.73 -24.42 -11.35
CA ASN A 5 -6.14 -24.51 -10.97
C ASN A 5 -6.88 -23.25 -11.45
N GLU A 6 -7.51 -23.37 -12.61
CA GLU A 6 -8.23 -22.26 -13.25
C GLU A 6 -9.38 -21.73 -12.39
N ASP A 7 -10.11 -22.60 -11.73
CA ASP A 7 -11.26 -22.19 -10.89
C ASP A 7 -10.80 -21.38 -9.66
N ALA A 8 -9.67 -21.77 -9.06
CA ALA A 8 -9.11 -21.01 -7.97
C ALA A 8 -8.68 -19.60 -8.41
N VAL A 9 -8.03 -19.49 -9.55
CA VAL A 9 -7.58 -18.18 -10.11
C VAL A 9 -8.79 -17.30 -10.45
N ARG A 10 -9.85 -17.87 -11.07
CA ARG A 10 -11.07 -17.11 -11.33
C ARG A 10 -11.75 -16.62 -10.06
N LYS A 11 -11.83 -17.46 -9.05
CA LYS A 11 -12.42 -17.10 -7.76
C LYS A 11 -11.64 -16.00 -7.06
N GLU A 12 -10.32 -16.05 -7.06
CA GLU A 12 -9.48 -14.99 -6.50
C GLU A 12 -9.68 -13.67 -7.24
N HIS A 13 -9.75 -13.70 -8.57
CA HIS A 13 -10.04 -12.53 -9.37
C HIS A 13 -11.41 -11.92 -9.06
N GLU A 14 -12.45 -12.74 -8.97
CA GLU A 14 -13.80 -12.30 -8.60
C GLU A 14 -13.84 -11.71 -7.20
N ASN A 15 -13.16 -12.32 -6.23
CA ASN A 15 -13.02 -11.78 -4.89
C ASN A 15 -12.32 -10.40 -4.90
N GLY A 16 -11.24 -10.25 -5.66
CA GLY A 16 -10.57 -8.97 -5.84
C GLY A 16 -11.50 -7.89 -6.39
N LEU A 17 -12.30 -8.21 -7.42
CA LEU A 17 -13.27 -7.29 -7.99
C LEU A 17 -14.37 -6.91 -7.00
N SER A 18 -14.80 -7.83 -6.14
CA SER A 18 -15.89 -7.61 -5.18
C SER A 18 -15.56 -6.59 -4.10
N ILE A 19 -14.28 -6.37 -3.78
CA ILE A 19 -13.85 -5.42 -2.75
C ILE A 19 -13.57 -4.01 -3.26
N ILE A 20 -13.66 -3.77 -4.57
CA ILE A 20 -13.34 -2.46 -5.16
C ILE A 20 -14.20 -1.34 -4.56
N GLY A 21 -15.52 -1.57 -4.43
CA GLY A 21 -16.44 -0.59 -3.85
C GLY A 21 -16.08 -0.23 -2.41
N GLN A 22 -15.83 -1.23 -1.57
CA GLN A 22 -15.42 -1.02 -0.19
C GLN A 22 -14.06 -0.30 -0.10
N THR A 23 -13.12 -0.68 -0.95
CA THR A 23 -11.81 -0.02 -1.01
C THR A 23 -11.97 1.46 -1.38
N GLN A 24 -12.81 1.78 -2.34
CA GLN A 24 -13.10 3.15 -2.75
C GLN A 24 -13.65 3.98 -1.59
N GLU A 25 -14.61 3.45 -0.84
CA GLU A 25 -15.18 4.13 0.33
C GLU A 25 -14.11 4.42 1.40
N VAL A 26 -13.24 3.46 1.70
CA VAL A 26 -12.14 3.63 2.67
C VAL A 26 -11.16 4.70 2.20
N VAL A 27 -10.77 4.66 0.92
CA VAL A 27 -9.85 5.65 0.33
C VAL A 27 -10.47 7.04 0.38
N ASP A 28 -11.74 7.19 0.00
CA ASP A 28 -12.43 8.47 0.01
C ASP A 28 -12.49 9.07 1.43
N GLN A 29 -12.77 8.24 2.44
CA GLN A 29 -12.78 8.67 3.84
C GLN A 29 -11.41 9.15 4.31
N ILE A 30 -10.34 8.42 3.97
CA ILE A 30 -8.98 8.78 4.36
C ILE A 30 -8.52 10.06 3.67
N CYS A 31 -8.87 10.23 2.39
CA CYS A 31 -8.48 11.39 1.60
C CYS A 31 -9.31 12.65 1.88
N LYS A 32 -10.46 12.51 2.54
CA LYS A 32 -11.45 13.59 2.75
C LYS A 32 -10.88 14.88 3.33
N ASN A 33 -9.90 14.78 4.21
CA ASN A 33 -9.29 15.93 4.89
C ASN A 33 -8.03 16.45 4.20
N GLY A 34 -7.77 15.98 2.99
CA GLY A 34 -6.56 16.30 2.24
C GLY A 34 -5.32 15.53 2.73
N TYR A 35 -4.27 15.56 1.93
CA TYR A 35 -2.99 14.94 2.21
C TYR A 35 -1.88 15.58 1.35
N LYS A 36 -0.64 15.47 1.82
CA LYS A 36 0.52 16.05 1.15
C LYS A 36 1.14 15.11 0.12
N ASN A 37 1.25 13.85 0.47
CA ASN A 37 1.86 12.81 -0.35
C ASN A 37 1.32 11.43 0.04
N ILE A 38 1.60 10.45 -0.82
CA ILE A 38 1.27 9.04 -0.59
C ILE A 38 2.57 8.26 -0.52
N PHE A 39 2.75 7.51 0.55
CA PHE A 39 3.80 6.51 0.68
C PHE A 39 3.24 5.13 0.41
N TYR A 40 3.93 4.37 -0.41
CA TYR A 40 3.71 2.94 -0.48
C TYR A 40 4.90 2.26 0.21
N ILE A 41 4.63 1.58 1.31
CA ILE A 41 5.64 0.87 2.08
C ILE A 41 5.45 -0.62 1.85
N GLY A 42 6.49 -1.29 1.39
CA GLY A 42 6.44 -2.71 1.07
C GLY A 42 7.79 -3.38 1.25
N ILE A 43 7.82 -4.68 1.00
CA ILE A 43 9.04 -5.49 1.02
C ILE A 43 8.96 -6.55 -0.08
N GLY A 44 10.07 -6.82 -0.74
CA GLY A 44 10.14 -7.83 -1.79
C GLY A 44 9.20 -7.55 -2.97
N GLY A 45 8.40 -8.55 -3.36
CA GLY A 45 7.51 -8.47 -4.52
C GLY A 45 6.44 -7.38 -4.44
N THR A 46 5.96 -7.03 -3.25
CA THR A 46 4.92 -6.02 -3.09
C THR A 46 5.38 -4.62 -3.52
N ILE A 47 6.66 -4.29 -3.33
CA ILE A 47 7.20 -3.00 -3.76
C ILE A 47 7.38 -2.90 -5.28
N LEU A 48 7.56 -4.02 -5.97
CA LEU A 48 7.64 -4.05 -7.44
C LEU A 48 6.30 -3.67 -8.08
N TYR A 49 5.19 -4.13 -7.53
CA TYR A 49 3.85 -3.71 -7.99
C TYR A 49 3.65 -2.21 -7.82
N ALA A 50 4.10 -1.65 -6.72
CA ALA A 50 4.01 -0.22 -6.46
C ALA A 50 4.82 0.60 -7.48
N GLY A 51 5.94 0.07 -7.96
CA GLY A 51 6.72 0.68 -9.04
C GLY A 51 5.91 0.86 -10.33
N GLN A 52 5.13 -0.15 -10.70
CA GLN A 52 4.23 -0.07 -11.85
C GLN A 52 3.09 0.94 -11.62
N MET A 53 2.48 0.93 -10.44
CA MET A 53 1.45 1.91 -10.07
C MET A 53 1.97 3.34 -10.11
N ASN A 54 3.20 3.58 -9.68
CA ASN A 54 3.83 4.89 -9.75
C ASN A 54 3.93 5.40 -11.19
N HIS A 55 4.26 4.52 -12.12
CA HIS A 55 4.28 4.86 -13.55
C HIS A 55 2.88 5.27 -14.05
N ILE A 56 1.86 4.48 -13.74
CA ILE A 56 0.46 4.77 -14.13
C ILE A 56 0.00 6.11 -13.55
N VAL A 57 0.28 6.38 -12.29
CA VAL A 57 -0.09 7.64 -11.62
C VAL A 57 0.57 8.85 -12.29
N LYS A 58 1.83 8.73 -12.68
CA LYS A 58 2.54 9.79 -13.42
C LYS A 58 1.97 10.01 -14.81
N GLU A 59 1.72 8.94 -15.56
CA GLU A 59 1.11 9.02 -16.89
C GLU A 59 -0.31 9.61 -16.85
N ALA A 60 -1.05 9.36 -15.77
CA ALA A 60 -2.36 9.97 -15.54
C ALA A 60 -2.30 11.47 -15.17
N GLY A 61 -1.10 12.05 -15.09
CA GLY A 61 -0.92 13.47 -14.82
C GLY A 61 -1.11 13.87 -13.34
N SER A 62 -0.99 12.95 -12.42
CA SER A 62 -1.06 13.26 -10.99
C SER A 62 0.10 14.17 -10.57
N THR A 63 -0.21 15.24 -9.86
CA THR A 63 0.76 16.15 -9.25
C THR A 63 1.11 15.75 -7.81
N ILE A 64 0.41 14.75 -7.25
CA ILE A 64 0.65 14.28 -5.88
C ILE A 64 1.76 13.22 -5.93
N PRO A 65 2.84 13.41 -5.17
CA PRO A 65 3.93 12.44 -5.15
C PRO A 65 3.49 11.10 -4.56
N LEU A 66 3.75 10.02 -5.28
CA LEU A 66 3.74 8.65 -4.76
C LEU A 66 5.20 8.25 -4.48
N ILE A 67 5.51 8.00 -3.22
CA ILE A 67 6.86 7.70 -2.75
C ILE A 67 6.92 6.23 -2.34
N LEU A 68 7.85 5.48 -2.92
CA LEU A 68 8.05 4.08 -2.63
C LEU A 68 9.13 3.91 -1.59
N GLU A 69 8.85 3.15 -0.54
CA GLU A 69 9.81 2.86 0.53
C GLU A 69 9.86 1.36 0.84
N ASN A 70 11.06 0.86 1.03
CA ASN A 70 11.25 -0.44 1.64
C ASN A 70 10.92 -0.35 3.13
N ALA A 71 10.18 -1.33 3.67
CA ALA A 71 9.73 -1.30 5.05
C ALA A 71 10.88 -1.23 6.06
N ALA A 72 11.97 -1.98 5.83
CA ALA A 72 13.14 -1.95 6.69
C ALA A 72 13.86 -0.59 6.64
N ASP A 73 14.06 -0.03 5.44
CA ASP A 73 14.69 1.27 5.27
C ASP A 73 13.85 2.38 5.92
N PHE A 74 12.55 2.35 5.72
CA PHE A 74 11.63 3.31 6.35
C PHE A 74 11.71 3.26 7.88
N LYS A 75 11.79 2.06 8.45
CA LYS A 75 11.93 1.91 9.90
C LYS A 75 13.22 2.53 10.43
N TRP A 76 14.35 2.21 9.83
CA TRP A 76 15.67 2.57 10.36
C TRP A 76 16.17 3.94 9.93
N VAL A 77 15.94 4.32 8.71
CA VAL A 77 16.41 5.58 8.13
C VAL A 77 15.32 6.65 8.17
N GLY A 78 14.09 6.28 7.87
CA GLY A 78 12.97 7.20 7.71
C GLY A 78 13.02 7.93 6.37
N ASN A 79 12.11 8.88 6.19
CA ASN A 79 12.06 9.72 5.01
C ASN A 79 11.72 11.16 5.41
N PRO A 80 12.50 12.17 4.98
CA PRO A 80 12.29 13.57 5.37
C PRO A 80 10.96 14.16 4.86
N HIS A 81 10.36 13.55 3.84
CA HIS A 81 9.06 13.99 3.31
C HIS A 81 7.86 13.38 4.02
N PHE A 82 8.11 12.41 4.92
CA PHE A 82 7.07 11.74 5.69
C PHE A 82 6.62 12.61 6.88
N GLY A 83 5.30 12.62 7.12
CA GLY A 83 4.73 13.32 8.28
C GLY A 83 3.26 12.94 8.50
N LYS A 84 2.65 13.59 9.48
CA LYS A 84 1.23 13.37 9.85
C LYS A 84 0.25 13.59 8.69
N ASP A 85 0.62 14.39 7.70
CA ASP A 85 -0.19 14.70 6.52
C ASP A 85 0.09 13.73 5.35
N SER A 86 0.88 12.69 5.59
CA SER A 86 1.11 11.58 4.64
C SER A 86 0.01 10.54 4.76
N ILE A 87 -0.33 9.91 3.64
CA ILE A 87 -1.12 8.68 3.61
C ILE A 87 -0.17 7.53 3.28
N VAL A 88 -0.33 6.41 3.98
CA VAL A 88 0.47 5.22 3.77
C VAL A 88 -0.39 4.09 3.25
N ALA A 89 0.01 3.50 2.13
CA ALA A 89 -0.53 2.25 1.63
C ALA A 89 0.48 1.13 1.89
N ILE A 90 0.03 0.03 2.45
CA ILE A 90 0.84 -1.16 2.73
C ILE A 90 0.12 -2.39 2.19
N ALA A 91 0.85 -3.25 1.48
CA ALA A 91 0.35 -4.55 1.08
C ALA A 91 1.21 -5.66 1.70
N SER A 92 0.55 -6.64 2.29
CA SER A 92 1.20 -7.82 2.86
C SER A 92 0.31 -9.04 2.70
N ILE A 93 0.86 -10.12 2.17
CA ILE A 93 0.11 -11.36 2.00
C ILE A 93 -0.29 -11.95 3.36
N SER A 94 0.66 -12.10 4.25
CA SER A 94 0.43 -12.69 5.59
C SER A 94 -0.10 -11.68 6.62
N GLY A 95 0.21 -10.40 6.46
CA GLY A 95 -0.12 -9.34 7.41
C GLY A 95 0.79 -9.31 8.66
N ASP A 96 1.70 -10.27 8.80
CA ASP A 96 2.55 -10.46 9.98
C ASP A 96 4.06 -10.38 9.70
N THR A 97 4.45 -9.97 8.49
CA THR A 97 5.86 -9.74 8.17
C THR A 97 6.43 -8.71 9.14
N LYS A 98 7.47 -9.09 9.87
CA LYS A 98 8.06 -8.28 10.96
C LYS A 98 8.36 -6.84 10.54
N GLU A 99 9.03 -6.66 9.42
CA GLU A 99 9.41 -5.34 8.90
C GLU A 99 8.19 -4.48 8.56
N ILE A 100 7.11 -5.11 8.10
CA ILE A 100 5.83 -4.43 7.81
C ILE A 100 5.17 -3.98 9.12
N VAL A 101 5.08 -4.86 10.11
CA VAL A 101 4.50 -4.52 11.42
C VAL A 101 5.26 -3.36 12.06
N GLU A 102 6.57 -3.42 12.07
CA GLU A 102 7.44 -2.37 12.61
C GLU A 102 7.32 -1.05 11.85
N ALA A 103 7.12 -1.10 10.54
CA ALA A 103 6.86 0.10 9.73
C ALA A 103 5.49 0.72 10.06
N VAL A 104 4.45 -0.11 10.24
CA VAL A 104 3.10 0.35 10.65
C VAL A 104 3.16 1.02 12.02
N ASP A 105 3.84 0.43 12.98
CA ASP A 105 4.00 1.01 14.32
C ASP A 105 4.64 2.40 14.23
N LYS A 106 5.72 2.53 13.46
CA LYS A 106 6.36 3.83 13.23
C LYS A 106 5.44 4.85 12.56
N VAL A 107 4.64 4.43 11.59
CA VAL A 107 3.66 5.30 10.92
C VAL A 107 2.63 5.83 11.92
N HIS A 108 2.12 4.96 12.80
CA HIS A 108 1.18 5.34 13.85
C HIS A 108 1.80 6.31 14.87
N GLU A 109 3.04 6.05 15.30
CA GLU A 109 3.77 6.95 16.20
C GLU A 109 3.94 8.36 15.62
N LEU A 110 4.12 8.46 14.30
CA LEU A 110 4.24 9.71 13.57
C LEU A 110 2.89 10.37 13.21
N GLY A 111 1.77 9.72 13.54
CA GLY A 111 0.42 10.24 13.39
C GLY A 111 -0.14 10.24 11.98
N ALA A 112 0.46 9.50 11.05
CA ALA A 112 -0.04 9.35 9.69
C ALA A 112 -1.13 8.28 9.58
N LYS A 113 -1.90 8.33 8.48
CA LYS A 113 -2.98 7.37 8.20
C LYS A 113 -2.46 6.21 7.38
N VAL A 114 -2.94 5.01 7.69
CA VAL A 114 -2.53 3.76 7.01
C VAL A 114 -3.74 3.08 6.38
N ILE A 115 -3.56 2.62 5.14
CA ILE A 115 -4.45 1.66 4.48
C ILE A 115 -3.67 0.36 4.31
N GLY A 116 -4.15 -0.72 4.92
CA GLY A 116 -3.57 -2.05 4.80
C GLY A 116 -4.36 -2.93 3.84
N TYR A 117 -3.66 -3.60 2.94
CA TYR A 117 -4.19 -4.66 2.09
C TYR A 117 -3.57 -5.99 2.55
N VAL A 118 -4.39 -6.87 3.08
CA VAL A 118 -3.94 -8.16 3.61
C VAL A 118 -4.78 -9.27 2.99
N GLU A 119 -4.12 -10.34 2.54
CA GLU A 119 -4.77 -11.53 2.02
C GLU A 119 -4.98 -12.54 3.16
N LYS A 120 -6.07 -12.41 3.88
CA LYS A 120 -6.50 -13.42 4.87
C LYS A 120 -8.00 -13.63 4.85
#